data_83c996dfd715f55ed66034b89f7f5f87
#
_entry.id   83c996dfd715f55ed66034b89f7f5f87
#
_cell.length_a   1.000
_cell.length_b   1.000
_cell.length_c   1.000
_cell.angle_alpha   90.00
_cell.angle_beta   90.00
_cell.angle_gamma   90.00
#
_symmetry.space_group_name_H-M   'P 1'
#
loop_
_entity.id
_entity.type
_entity.pdbx_description
1 polymer ?
#
loop_
_entity_poly.entity_id
_entity_poly.type
_entity_poly.pdbx_seq_one_letter_code
_entity_poly.pdbx_strand_id
1 'polypeptide(L)'
;YKEDIVTIHYESTFQVQRALDYLVPYGCKRFLAINPATPIGQIEEVLDYIDGVNLLMVNPGFAGQKIVPSTLRKAEKLQKFLQEMHREDIILEVDGNITKEHGATLRSFGASIFVAGTSSIFCTDVSHFGEKIREFRKAVE
;
A
#
# COMPACT_ATOMS: atom_id res chain seq x y z
N TYR A 1 7.94 -4.10 -17.83
CA TYR A 1 6.81 -4.24 -18.79
C TYR A 1 5.75 -3.20 -18.45
N LYS A 2 4.86 -2.88 -19.41
CA LYS A 2 3.80 -1.85 -19.25
C LYS A 2 2.83 -2.07 -18.07
N GLU A 3 2.66 -3.32 -17.66
CA GLU A 3 1.74 -3.69 -16.57
C GLU A 3 2.45 -3.87 -15.22
N ASP A 4 3.78 -3.75 -15.18
CA ASP A 4 4.53 -3.89 -13.94
C ASP A 4 4.29 -2.69 -13.02
N ILE A 5 4.23 -2.95 -11.72
CA ILE A 5 4.23 -1.91 -10.70
C ILE A 5 5.65 -1.80 -10.14
N VAL A 6 6.20 -0.60 -10.18
CA VAL A 6 7.48 -0.30 -9.52
C VAL A 6 7.21 0.62 -8.34
N THR A 7 7.52 0.14 -7.16
CA THR A 7 7.35 0.89 -5.92
C THR A 7 8.70 1.39 -5.41
N ILE A 8 8.79 2.69 -5.15
CA ILE A 8 9.92 3.30 -4.45
C ILE A 8 9.47 3.84 -3.11
N HIS A 9 10.33 3.80 -2.10
CA HIS A 9 10.04 4.41 -0.82
C HIS A 9 10.27 5.92 -0.86
N TYR A 10 9.34 6.69 -0.32
CA TYR A 10 9.47 8.14 -0.14
C TYR A 10 10.78 8.48 0.60
N GLU A 11 11.10 7.70 1.62
CA GLU A 11 12.24 7.92 2.50
C GLU A 11 13.58 7.42 1.91
N SER A 12 13.57 6.78 0.75
CA SER A 12 14.79 6.22 0.13
C SER A 12 15.65 7.27 -0.59
N THR A 13 15.09 8.44 -0.89
CA THR A 13 15.77 9.51 -1.61
C THR A 13 15.21 10.88 -1.28
N PHE A 14 16.07 11.91 -1.29
CA PHE A 14 15.62 13.31 -1.20
C PHE A 14 15.07 13.85 -2.53
N GLN A 15 15.23 13.12 -3.63
CA GLN A 15 14.83 13.53 -4.98
C GLN A 15 13.69 12.62 -5.48
N VAL A 16 12.61 12.51 -4.69
CA VAL A 16 11.50 11.59 -4.98
C VAL A 16 10.90 11.83 -6.35
N GLN A 17 10.60 13.08 -6.70
CA GLN A 17 10.06 13.44 -8.02
C GLN A 17 10.97 12.96 -9.16
N ARG A 18 12.28 13.19 -9.05
CA ARG A 18 13.25 12.74 -10.06
C ARG A 18 13.29 11.22 -10.19
N ALA A 19 13.20 10.50 -9.07
CA ALA A 19 13.18 9.04 -9.07
C ALA A 19 11.93 8.49 -9.76
N LEU A 20 10.78 9.10 -9.54
CA LEU A 20 9.52 8.76 -10.21
C LEU A 20 9.57 9.08 -11.71
N ASP A 21 10.09 10.24 -12.06
CA ASP A 21 10.25 10.69 -13.45
C ASP A 21 11.17 9.78 -14.25
N TYR A 22 12.22 9.25 -13.62
CA TYR A 22 13.13 8.28 -14.22
C TYR A 22 12.44 6.98 -14.67
N LEU A 23 11.30 6.65 -14.09
CA LEU A 23 10.53 5.45 -14.44
C LEU A 23 9.59 5.65 -15.65
N VAL A 24 9.31 6.90 -16.05
CA VAL A 24 8.38 7.22 -17.15
C VAL A 24 8.70 6.50 -18.46
N PRO A 25 9.97 6.46 -18.95
CA PRO A 25 10.29 5.80 -20.22
C PRO A 25 10.00 4.29 -20.24
N TYR A 26 9.90 3.66 -19.09
CA TYR A 26 9.64 2.22 -18.98
C TYR A 26 8.15 1.86 -19.07
N GLY A 27 7.25 2.84 -18.94
CA GLY A 27 5.80 2.66 -19.06
C GLY A 27 5.18 1.78 -17.96
N CYS A 28 5.89 1.57 -16.84
CA CYS A 28 5.36 0.86 -15.67
C CYS A 28 4.48 1.79 -14.82
N LYS A 29 3.63 1.20 -13.97
CA LYS A 29 2.93 1.95 -12.93
C LYS A 29 3.90 2.33 -11.81
N ARG A 30 3.86 3.58 -11.39
CA ARG A 30 4.78 4.14 -10.41
C ARG A 30 4.08 4.27 -9.07
N PHE A 31 4.48 3.46 -8.11
CA PHE A 31 3.94 3.51 -6.76
C PHE A 31 4.94 4.14 -5.79
N LEU A 32 4.41 4.88 -4.84
CA LEU A 32 5.19 5.49 -3.77
C LEU A 32 4.83 4.85 -2.43
N ALA A 33 5.80 4.18 -1.80
CA ALA A 33 5.62 3.64 -0.46
C ALA A 33 5.91 4.72 0.58
N ILE A 34 5.08 4.79 1.61
CA ILE A 34 5.24 5.69 2.76
C ILE A 34 5.21 4.92 4.08
N ASN A 35 6.15 5.22 4.96
CA ASN A 35 6.26 4.61 6.28
C ASN A 35 5.12 5.02 7.21
N PRO A 36 4.87 4.27 8.30
CA PRO A 36 3.83 4.62 9.28
C PRO A 36 3.92 6.04 9.81
N ALA A 37 5.13 6.54 10.05
CA ALA A 37 5.36 7.87 10.62
C ALA A 37 5.37 9.01 9.58
N THR A 38 5.49 8.73 8.28
CA THR A 38 5.56 9.76 7.22
C THR A 38 4.22 10.46 7.06
N PRO A 39 4.12 11.78 7.22
CA PRO A 39 2.87 12.52 7.05
C PRO A 39 2.33 12.42 5.62
N ILE A 40 1.00 12.29 5.46
CA ILE A 40 0.34 12.20 4.16
C ILE A 40 0.62 13.43 3.30
N GLY A 41 0.58 14.64 3.87
CA GLY A 41 0.81 15.87 3.12
C GLY A 41 2.20 15.98 2.46
N GLN A 42 3.17 15.12 2.85
CA GLN A 42 4.48 15.12 2.20
C GLN A 42 4.47 14.56 0.77
N ILE A 43 3.41 13.86 0.37
CA ILE A 43 3.30 13.32 -1.01
C ILE A 43 2.50 14.24 -1.94
N GLU A 44 1.96 15.35 -1.44
CA GLU A 44 1.11 16.27 -2.22
C GLU A 44 1.80 16.71 -3.52
N GLU A 45 3.02 17.19 -3.44
CA GLU A 45 3.78 17.71 -4.58
C GLU A 45 4.19 16.64 -5.62
N VAL A 46 4.00 15.35 -5.31
CA VAL A 46 4.35 14.26 -6.21
C VAL A 46 3.16 13.44 -6.67
N LEU A 47 1.94 13.83 -6.35
CA LEU A 47 0.72 13.12 -6.76
C LEU A 47 0.61 12.96 -8.28
N ASP A 48 1.06 13.94 -9.05
CA ASP A 48 1.00 13.90 -10.52
C ASP A 48 2.02 12.92 -11.15
N TYR A 49 2.94 12.41 -10.35
CA TYR A 49 3.99 11.50 -10.80
C TYR A 49 3.73 10.05 -10.41
N ILE A 50 2.64 9.76 -9.69
CA ILE A 50 2.35 8.42 -9.17
C ILE A 50 1.00 7.89 -9.64
N ASP A 51 0.93 6.58 -9.81
CA ASP A 51 -0.27 5.82 -10.13
C ASP A 51 -0.85 5.11 -8.88
N GLY A 52 -0.08 5.06 -7.79
CA GLY A 52 -0.52 4.44 -6.53
C GLY A 52 0.34 4.81 -5.34
N VAL A 53 -0.23 4.63 -4.16
CA VAL A 53 0.46 4.74 -2.87
C VAL A 53 0.45 3.38 -2.19
N ASN A 54 1.63 2.91 -1.80
CA ASN A 54 1.77 1.76 -0.90
C ASN A 54 1.90 2.27 0.54
N LEU A 55 0.82 2.13 1.32
CA LEU A 55 0.82 2.50 2.72
C LEU A 55 1.37 1.35 3.58
N LEU A 56 2.54 1.55 4.16
CA LEU A 56 3.10 0.58 5.09
C LEU A 56 2.36 0.63 6.43
N MET A 57 1.87 -0.54 6.84
CA MET A 57 1.15 -0.72 8.10
C MET A 57 2.06 -1.12 9.26
N VAL A 58 3.32 -1.46 8.94
CA VAL A 58 4.40 -1.76 9.88
C VAL A 58 5.65 -0.98 9.51
N ASN A 59 6.59 -0.83 10.42
CA ASN A 59 7.89 -0.24 10.06
C ASN A 59 8.67 -1.24 9.19
N PRO A 60 9.29 -0.81 8.08
CA PRO A 60 10.08 -1.70 7.25
C PRO A 60 11.31 -2.25 8.01
N GLY A 61 11.73 -3.46 7.65
CA GLY A 61 12.95 -4.06 8.20
C GLY A 61 12.86 -5.57 8.44
N PHE A 62 11.75 -6.08 8.99
CA PHE A 62 11.59 -7.52 9.24
C PHE A 62 10.10 -7.93 9.25
N ALA A 63 9.85 -9.19 8.92
CA ALA A 63 8.50 -9.76 8.91
C ALA A 63 8.00 -10.11 10.32
N GLY A 64 6.70 -10.34 10.48
CA GLY A 64 6.09 -10.78 11.74
C GLY A 64 5.79 -9.65 12.73
N GLN A 65 5.98 -8.40 12.35
CA GLN A 65 5.59 -7.24 13.19
C GLN A 65 4.08 -7.13 13.30
N LYS A 66 3.61 -6.59 14.42
CA LYS A 66 2.22 -6.18 14.57
C LYS A 66 1.98 -4.88 13.82
N ILE A 67 0.77 -4.71 13.29
CA ILE A 67 0.34 -3.45 12.68
C ILE A 67 0.53 -2.27 13.64
N VAL A 68 1.01 -1.16 13.14
CA VAL A 68 1.06 0.09 13.90
C VAL A 68 -0.36 0.65 13.99
N PRO A 69 -1.00 0.76 15.17
CA PRO A 69 -2.45 1.04 15.26
C PRO A 69 -2.89 2.34 14.59
N SER A 70 -2.00 3.34 14.51
CA SER A 70 -2.29 4.62 13.86
C SER A 70 -2.43 4.52 12.34
N THR A 71 -1.92 3.45 11.70
CA THR A 71 -1.93 3.30 10.24
C THR A 71 -3.33 3.01 9.68
N LEU A 72 -4.21 2.37 10.44
CA LEU A 72 -5.63 2.23 10.04
C LEU A 72 -6.29 3.60 9.87
N ARG A 73 -6.11 4.50 10.85
CA ARG A 73 -6.60 5.88 10.72
C ARG A 73 -5.90 6.65 9.61
N LYS A 74 -4.63 6.32 9.35
CA LYS A 74 -3.85 6.94 8.27
C LYS A 74 -4.40 6.53 6.90
N ALA A 75 -4.82 5.27 6.72
CA ALA A 75 -5.47 4.81 5.49
C ALA A 75 -6.77 5.59 5.20
N GLU A 76 -7.63 5.77 6.22
CA GLU A 76 -8.83 6.59 6.11
C GLU A 76 -8.51 8.05 5.75
N LYS A 77 -7.50 8.63 6.40
CA LYS A 77 -7.06 9.99 6.11
C LYS A 77 -6.48 10.13 4.70
N LEU A 78 -5.74 9.12 4.23
CA LEU A 78 -5.18 9.12 2.88
C LEU A 78 -6.30 9.09 1.83
N GLN A 79 -7.34 8.28 2.03
CA GLN A 79 -8.50 8.28 1.15
C GLN A 79 -9.15 9.68 1.05
N LYS A 80 -9.40 10.33 2.21
CA LYS A 80 -9.97 11.67 2.26
C LYS A 80 -9.08 12.71 1.58
N PHE A 81 -7.78 12.64 1.83
CA PHE A 81 -6.79 13.51 1.21
C PHE A 81 -6.80 13.37 -0.33
N LEU A 82 -6.81 12.14 -0.85
CA LEU A 82 -6.88 11.92 -2.29
C LEU A 82 -8.18 12.45 -2.91
N GLN A 83 -9.31 12.33 -2.20
CA GLN A 83 -10.59 12.94 -2.63
C GLN A 83 -10.53 14.47 -2.64
N GLU A 84 -9.96 15.10 -1.60
CA GLU A 84 -9.78 16.56 -1.53
C GLU A 84 -8.86 17.08 -2.65
N MET A 85 -7.88 16.28 -3.04
CA MET A 85 -6.96 16.59 -4.14
C MET A 85 -7.50 16.22 -5.53
N HIS A 86 -8.72 15.66 -5.62
CA HIS A 86 -9.33 15.15 -6.87
C HIS A 86 -8.46 14.09 -7.56
N ARG A 87 -7.84 13.20 -6.76
CA ARG A 87 -6.95 12.14 -7.22
C ARG A 87 -7.43 10.75 -6.76
N GLU A 88 -8.71 10.49 -6.91
CA GLU A 88 -9.33 9.18 -6.65
C GLU A 88 -8.87 8.09 -7.64
N ASP A 89 -8.19 8.48 -8.70
CA ASP A 89 -7.51 7.61 -9.66
C ASP A 89 -6.30 6.88 -9.06
N ILE A 90 -5.69 7.42 -7.99
CA ILE A 90 -4.52 6.84 -7.33
C ILE A 90 -4.90 5.57 -6.57
N ILE A 91 -4.23 4.48 -6.92
CA ILE A 91 -4.45 3.16 -6.33
C ILE A 91 -3.88 3.13 -4.90
N LEU A 92 -4.69 2.68 -3.93
CA LEU A 92 -4.20 2.43 -2.58
C LEU A 92 -3.82 0.96 -2.41
N GLU A 93 -2.53 0.72 -2.20
CA GLU A 93 -1.94 -0.55 -1.79
C GLU A 93 -1.61 -0.50 -0.29
N VAL A 94 -1.78 -1.61 0.41
CA VAL A 94 -1.47 -1.74 1.83
C VAL A 94 -0.57 -2.95 2.08
N ASP A 95 0.49 -2.74 2.86
CA ASP A 95 1.50 -3.75 3.17
C ASP A 95 1.87 -3.74 4.66
N GLY A 96 1.99 -4.93 5.23
CA GLY A 96 2.44 -5.17 6.60
C GLY A 96 1.34 -5.64 7.55
N ASN A 97 1.42 -6.90 7.93
CA ASN A 97 0.51 -7.58 8.88
C ASN A 97 -0.99 -7.45 8.50
N ILE A 98 -1.31 -7.63 7.22
CA ILE A 98 -2.69 -7.55 6.75
C ILE A 98 -3.41 -8.87 7.07
N THR A 99 -4.24 -8.87 8.14
CA THR A 99 -5.18 -9.96 8.44
C THR A 99 -6.47 -9.78 7.64
N LYS A 100 -7.39 -10.77 7.70
CA LYS A 100 -8.72 -10.65 7.05
C LYS A 100 -9.51 -9.45 7.58
N GLU A 101 -9.46 -9.23 8.89
CA GLU A 101 -10.14 -8.13 9.57
C GLU A 101 -9.55 -6.77 9.18
N HIS A 102 -8.22 -6.68 9.14
CA HIS A 102 -7.53 -5.48 8.64
C HIS A 102 -7.88 -5.22 7.17
N GLY A 103 -7.86 -6.29 6.34
CA GLY A 103 -8.20 -6.20 4.92
C GLY A 103 -9.60 -5.65 4.68
N ALA A 104 -10.61 -6.17 5.40
CA ALA A 104 -11.98 -5.69 5.30
C ALA A 104 -12.10 -4.21 5.69
N THR A 105 -11.45 -3.79 6.78
CA THR A 105 -11.44 -2.38 7.20
C THR A 105 -10.75 -1.49 6.17
N LEU A 106 -9.58 -1.91 5.68
CA LEU A 106 -8.81 -1.14 4.70
C LEU A 106 -9.52 -1.06 3.34
N ARG A 107 -10.26 -2.12 2.97
CA ARG A 107 -11.12 -2.10 1.79
C ARG A 107 -12.18 -0.99 1.87
N SER A 108 -12.79 -0.81 3.03
CA SER A 108 -13.77 0.28 3.24
C SER A 108 -13.14 1.67 3.14
N PHE A 109 -11.82 1.79 3.29
CA PHE A 109 -11.04 3.02 3.08
C PHE A 109 -10.43 3.11 1.68
N GLY A 110 -10.92 2.30 0.71
CA GLY A 110 -10.53 2.40 -0.69
C GLY A 110 -9.29 1.58 -1.09
N ALA A 111 -8.70 0.78 -0.18
CA ALA A 111 -7.62 -0.09 -0.56
C ALA A 111 -8.09 -1.13 -1.60
N SER A 112 -7.28 -1.33 -2.65
CA SER A 112 -7.58 -2.25 -3.74
C SER A 112 -6.47 -3.28 -3.99
N ILE A 113 -5.26 -3.03 -3.48
CA ILE A 113 -4.16 -3.99 -3.50
C ILE A 113 -3.75 -4.29 -2.05
N PHE A 114 -3.63 -5.59 -1.73
CA PHE A 114 -3.31 -6.09 -0.40
C PHE A 114 -2.10 -7.02 -0.46
N VAL A 115 -0.99 -6.65 0.19
CA VAL A 115 0.17 -7.54 0.33
C VAL A 115 -0.10 -8.52 1.46
N ALA A 116 -0.60 -9.69 1.09
CA ALA A 116 -0.97 -10.75 2.00
C ALA A 116 0.23 -11.67 2.28
N GLY A 117 0.72 -11.66 3.50
CA GLY A 117 1.92 -12.37 3.93
C GLY A 117 1.66 -13.41 5.03
N THR A 118 2.61 -13.48 5.95
CA THR A 118 2.64 -14.45 7.06
C THR A 118 1.49 -14.29 8.07
N SER A 119 0.86 -13.13 8.12
CA SER A 119 -0.28 -12.85 9.00
C SER A 119 -1.63 -13.33 8.45
N SER A 120 -1.69 -13.72 7.17
CA SER A 120 -2.95 -14.11 6.52
C SER A 120 -2.85 -15.39 5.71
N ILE A 121 -1.91 -15.50 4.78
CA ILE A 121 -1.81 -16.61 3.84
C ILE A 121 -0.72 -17.61 4.24
N PHE A 122 0.51 -17.13 4.52
CA PHE A 122 1.69 -17.95 4.77
C PHE A 122 1.93 -18.21 6.26
N CYS A 123 0.86 -18.39 7.04
CA CYS A 123 0.98 -18.85 8.43
C CYS A 123 1.39 -20.34 8.45
N THR A 124 1.75 -20.86 9.60
CA THR A 124 2.46 -22.11 9.87
C THR A 124 2.01 -23.37 9.13
N ASP A 125 0.77 -23.45 8.65
CA ASP A 125 0.26 -24.54 7.84
C ASP A 125 0.17 -24.17 6.36
N VAL A 126 1.05 -24.77 5.57
CA VAL A 126 1.13 -24.54 4.11
C VAL A 126 0.10 -25.35 3.31
N SER A 127 -0.59 -26.33 3.93
CA SER A 127 -1.45 -27.27 3.23
C SER A 127 -2.75 -26.66 2.67
N HIS A 128 -3.15 -25.47 3.12
CA HIS A 128 -4.45 -24.87 2.80
C HIS A 128 -4.36 -23.47 2.15
N PHE A 129 -3.29 -23.16 1.41
CA PHE A 129 -3.11 -21.85 0.79
C PHE A 129 -4.29 -21.40 -0.06
N GLY A 130 -4.81 -22.31 -0.90
CA GLY A 130 -5.95 -21.97 -1.78
C GLY A 130 -7.22 -21.60 -1.03
N GLU A 131 -7.45 -22.21 0.14
CA GLU A 131 -8.58 -21.89 1.01
C GLU A 131 -8.36 -20.52 1.68
N LYS A 132 -7.18 -20.31 2.27
CA LYS A 132 -6.82 -19.03 2.90
C LYS A 132 -6.91 -17.85 1.93
N ILE A 133 -6.46 -18.04 0.67
CA ILE A 133 -6.59 -17.03 -0.38
C ILE A 133 -8.07 -16.73 -0.68
N ARG A 134 -8.90 -17.77 -0.83
CA ARG A 134 -10.35 -17.57 -1.06
C ARG A 134 -11.03 -16.85 0.11
N GLU A 135 -10.71 -17.23 1.34
CA GLU A 135 -11.24 -16.57 2.53
C GLU A 135 -10.81 -15.12 2.63
N PHE A 136 -9.53 -14.83 2.35
CA PHE A 136 -9.01 -13.46 2.35
C PHE A 136 -9.72 -12.62 1.27
N ARG A 137 -9.80 -13.13 0.03
CA ARG A 137 -10.53 -12.45 -1.06
C ARG A 137 -11.95 -12.11 -0.68
N LYS A 138 -12.69 -13.08 -0.13
CA LYS A 138 -14.08 -12.87 0.33
C LYS A 138 -14.18 -11.78 1.41
N ALA A 139 -13.16 -11.60 2.22
CA ALA A 139 -13.15 -10.56 3.26
C ALA A 139 -12.89 -9.15 2.71
N VAL A 140 -12.27 -9.04 1.52
CA VAL A 140 -11.91 -7.76 0.88
C VAL A 140 -12.72 -7.44 -0.39
N GLU A 141 -13.68 -8.28 -0.75
CA GLU A 141 -14.70 -8.01 -1.77
C GLU A 141 -15.71 -6.97 -1.28
#